data_e42e9eeb02921e0abbe6e2a5ce72fa2b
#
_entry.id   e42e9eeb02921e0abbe6e2a5ce72fa2b
#
_cell.length_a   1.000
_cell.length_b   1.000
_cell.length_c   1.000
_cell.angle_alpha   90.00
_cell.angle_beta   90.00
_cell.angle_gamma   90.00
#
_symmetry.space_group_name_H-M   'P 1'
#
loop_
_entity.id
_entity.type
_entity.pdbx_description
1 polymer ?
#
loop_
_entity_poly.entity_id
_entity_poly.type
_entity_poly.pdbx_seq_one_letter_code
_entity_poly.pdbx_strand_id
1 'polypeptide(L)'
;MAKNFLIELGTEELPPTALRSLAEAFASNFEAGLKTAELSHEGIKWYAAPRRLALKVTALAEGQADKVVEKRGPAVSVAFDAEGNATKAAQGWARGNGITVEQADRLKTDKGEWLLFKQEVAGKPVQELVMDIAAKALAGLPIPKAMRWGNSDIQFIRPVKTLTVLLGDELVEGEILGVASARTIRGHRFMGEQEFTIDSADQYPAILEERGKVMADYEARKAIILADSQKAAAAVGGTADLEDEPSLPFQQWQYLSVP
;
A
#
# COMPACT_ATOMS: atom_id res chain seq x y z
N MET A 1 -7.52 2.74 -17.03
CA MET A 1 -6.07 2.61 -17.36
C MET A 1 -5.30 2.54 -16.06
N ALA A 2 -4.17 1.84 -16.00
CA ALA A 2 -3.37 1.80 -14.77
C ALA A 2 -2.69 3.16 -14.51
N LYS A 3 -2.59 3.56 -13.23
CA LYS A 3 -1.99 4.83 -12.79
C LYS A 3 -0.88 4.54 -11.76
N ASN A 4 0.11 5.42 -11.67
CA ASN A 4 1.07 5.34 -10.59
C ASN A 4 0.41 5.75 -9.28
N PHE A 5 0.76 5.03 -8.22
CA PHE A 5 0.23 5.28 -6.88
C PHE A 5 1.37 5.71 -5.96
N LEU A 6 1.08 6.65 -5.08
CA LEU A 6 1.98 7.13 -4.03
C LEU A 6 1.27 7.10 -2.69
N ILE A 7 1.95 6.57 -1.67
CA ILE A 7 1.63 6.82 -0.28
C ILE A 7 2.88 7.27 0.46
N GLU A 8 2.81 8.41 1.16
CA GLU A 8 3.87 8.90 2.05
C GLU A 8 3.31 9.19 3.44
N LEU A 9 3.96 8.65 4.46
CA LEU A 9 3.79 9.04 5.85
C LEU A 9 4.94 9.97 6.23
N GLY A 10 4.62 11.21 6.58
CA GLY A 10 5.54 12.12 7.25
C GLY A 10 5.46 11.91 8.76
N THR A 11 6.59 11.66 9.41
CA THR A 11 6.67 11.30 10.83
C THR A 11 7.65 12.20 11.58
N GLU A 12 7.71 12.08 12.90
CA GLU A 12 8.91 12.47 13.65
C GLU A 12 10.03 11.45 13.40
N GLU A 13 11.27 11.73 13.88
CA GLU A 13 12.45 10.94 13.52
C GLU A 13 12.28 9.44 13.83
N LEU A 14 12.29 8.62 12.80
CA LEU A 14 12.27 7.17 12.89
C LEU A 14 13.64 6.66 13.39
N PRO A 15 13.67 5.56 14.16
CA PRO A 15 14.94 4.98 14.59
C PRO A 15 15.78 4.55 13.40
N PRO A 16 17.04 4.98 13.30
CA PRO A 16 17.90 4.69 12.15
C PRO A 16 18.06 3.19 11.87
N THR A 17 18.25 2.42 12.93
CA THR A 17 18.43 0.96 12.84
C THR A 17 17.20 0.21 12.37
N ALA A 18 15.99 0.79 12.51
CA ALA A 18 14.75 0.21 12.07
C ALA A 18 14.28 0.74 10.71
N LEU A 19 14.85 1.82 10.21
CA LEU A 19 14.33 2.55 9.06
C LEU A 19 14.18 1.66 7.82
N ARG A 20 15.23 0.90 7.49
CA ARG A 20 15.23 -0.01 6.34
C ARG A 20 14.21 -1.13 6.52
N SER A 21 14.24 -1.81 7.66
CA SER A 21 13.32 -2.94 7.93
C SER A 21 11.85 -2.51 7.95
N LEU A 22 11.54 -1.31 8.43
CA LEU A 22 10.20 -0.75 8.38
C LEU A 22 9.75 -0.49 6.94
N ALA A 23 10.62 0.09 6.10
CA ALA A 23 10.30 0.38 4.71
C ALA A 23 10.10 -0.89 3.87
N GLU A 24 10.99 -1.87 4.03
CA GLU A 24 10.89 -3.18 3.35
C GLU A 24 9.64 -3.94 3.79
N ALA A 25 9.33 -3.96 5.08
CA ALA A 25 8.12 -4.58 5.60
C ALA A 25 6.85 -3.86 5.11
N PHE A 26 6.86 -2.53 5.05
CA PHE A 26 5.75 -1.77 4.51
C PHE A 26 5.49 -2.14 3.05
N ALA A 27 6.53 -2.19 2.21
CA ALA A 27 6.40 -2.59 0.81
C ALA A 27 5.87 -4.02 0.66
N SER A 28 6.44 -4.96 1.40
CA SER A 28 6.04 -6.39 1.35
C SER A 28 4.59 -6.60 1.81
N ASN A 29 4.19 -5.97 2.92
CA ASN A 29 2.83 -6.08 3.44
C ASN A 29 1.81 -5.42 2.49
N PHE A 30 2.17 -4.29 1.90
CA PHE A 30 1.32 -3.59 0.94
C PHE A 30 1.13 -4.41 -0.34
N GLU A 31 2.21 -4.98 -0.87
CA GLU A 31 2.17 -5.88 -2.04
C GLU A 31 1.29 -7.10 -1.78
N ALA A 32 1.44 -7.73 -0.61
CA ALA A 32 0.59 -8.86 -0.21
C ALA A 32 -0.89 -8.45 -0.14
N GLY A 33 -1.19 -7.24 0.33
CA GLY A 33 -2.54 -6.67 0.33
C GLY A 33 -3.10 -6.45 -1.07
N LEU A 34 -2.31 -5.88 -1.98
CA LEU A 34 -2.70 -5.72 -3.39
C LEU A 34 -2.97 -7.07 -4.06
N LYS A 35 -2.11 -8.05 -3.84
CA LYS A 35 -2.29 -9.41 -4.35
C LYS A 35 -3.58 -10.05 -3.83
N THR A 36 -3.87 -9.91 -2.54
CA THR A 36 -5.12 -10.43 -1.94
C THR A 36 -6.35 -9.73 -2.50
N ALA A 37 -6.25 -8.44 -2.80
CA ALA A 37 -7.31 -7.66 -3.45
C ALA A 37 -7.36 -7.87 -4.98
N GLU A 38 -6.48 -8.69 -5.55
CA GLU A 38 -6.37 -8.93 -7.00
C GLU A 38 -6.16 -7.64 -7.81
N LEU A 39 -5.40 -6.71 -7.27
CA LEU A 39 -4.98 -5.48 -7.94
C LEU A 39 -3.60 -5.66 -8.55
N SER A 40 -3.53 -5.67 -9.88
CA SER A 40 -2.26 -5.81 -10.60
C SER A 40 -1.44 -4.51 -10.58
N HIS A 41 -0.12 -4.64 -10.64
CA HIS A 41 0.85 -3.55 -10.74
C HIS A 41 2.13 -4.03 -11.41
N GLU A 42 3.00 -3.11 -11.83
CA GLU A 42 4.28 -3.42 -12.47
C GLU A 42 5.48 -3.40 -11.51
N GLY A 43 5.30 -2.90 -10.31
CA GLY A 43 6.33 -2.89 -9.28
C GLY A 43 6.02 -1.95 -8.13
N ILE A 44 6.69 -2.18 -7.00
CA ILE A 44 6.63 -1.33 -5.81
C ILE A 44 8.05 -0.91 -5.46
N LYS A 45 8.25 0.39 -5.33
CA LYS A 45 9.49 0.96 -4.81
C LYS A 45 9.21 1.64 -3.48
N TRP A 46 10.01 1.29 -2.47
CA TRP A 46 9.94 1.94 -1.18
C TRP A 46 10.98 3.07 -1.06
N TYR A 47 10.65 4.06 -0.25
CA TYR A 47 11.48 5.19 0.08
C TYR A 47 11.46 5.40 1.58
N ALA A 48 12.61 5.74 2.14
CA ALA A 48 12.73 5.98 3.56
C ALA A 48 13.79 7.05 3.86
N ALA A 49 13.41 8.00 4.67
CA ALA A 49 14.30 9.00 5.24
C ALA A 49 13.94 9.18 6.73
N PRO A 50 14.74 9.88 7.52
CA PRO A 50 14.54 9.94 8.98
C PRO A 50 13.13 10.26 9.43
N ARG A 51 12.38 11.03 8.66
CA ARG A 51 11.05 11.51 9.02
C ARG A 51 9.97 11.11 8.04
N ARG A 52 10.16 10.02 7.28
CA ARG A 52 9.18 9.51 6.33
C ARG A 52 9.38 8.06 5.94
N LEU A 53 8.26 7.45 5.63
CA LEU A 53 8.17 6.18 4.89
C LEU A 53 7.24 6.41 3.70
N ALA A 54 7.63 5.94 2.52
CA ALA A 54 6.78 6.05 1.34
C ALA A 54 6.87 4.83 0.44
N LEU A 55 5.80 4.58 -0.32
CA LEU A 55 5.74 3.60 -1.40
C LEU A 55 5.27 4.27 -2.67
N LYS A 56 5.93 3.96 -3.78
CA LYS A 56 5.45 4.28 -5.12
C LYS A 56 5.19 2.98 -5.86
N VAL A 57 3.96 2.81 -6.33
CA VAL A 57 3.53 1.64 -7.11
C VAL A 57 3.39 2.05 -8.55
N THR A 58 4.08 1.34 -9.43
CA THR A 58 4.01 1.61 -10.87
C THR A 58 2.82 0.89 -11.48
N ALA A 59 2.06 1.60 -12.29
CA ALA A 59 0.95 1.08 -13.07
C ALA A 59 -0.04 0.23 -12.23
N LEU A 60 -0.50 0.78 -11.10
CA LEU A 60 -1.53 0.15 -10.28
C LEU A 60 -2.87 0.13 -11.01
N ALA A 61 -3.54 -1.02 -11.02
CA ALA A 61 -4.87 -1.18 -11.60
C ALA A 61 -5.89 -0.26 -10.93
N GLU A 62 -6.77 0.37 -11.69
CA GLU A 62 -7.79 1.30 -11.18
C GLU A 62 -8.92 0.61 -10.39
N GLY A 63 -8.99 -0.73 -10.43
CA GLY A 63 -9.96 -1.51 -9.69
C GLY A 63 -9.80 -2.99 -9.92
N GLN A 64 -10.61 -3.75 -9.19
CA GLN A 64 -10.75 -5.19 -9.38
C GLN A 64 -11.50 -5.48 -10.67
N ALA A 65 -11.18 -6.57 -11.32
CA ALA A 65 -11.99 -7.08 -12.43
C ALA A 65 -13.36 -7.55 -11.92
N ASP A 66 -14.39 -7.39 -12.75
CA ASP A 66 -15.69 -7.97 -12.48
C ASP A 66 -15.57 -9.50 -12.43
N LYS A 67 -16.28 -10.10 -11.50
CA LYS A 67 -16.25 -11.56 -11.27
C LYS A 67 -17.62 -12.15 -11.46
N VAL A 68 -17.64 -13.34 -12.05
CA VAL A 68 -18.82 -14.18 -12.02
C VAL A 68 -18.66 -15.20 -10.90
N VAL A 69 -19.49 -15.07 -9.88
CA VAL A 69 -19.54 -16.04 -8.76
C VAL A 69 -20.59 -17.08 -9.08
N GLU A 70 -20.16 -18.33 -9.23
CA GLU A 70 -21.04 -19.46 -9.46
C GLU A 70 -21.50 -20.04 -8.13
N LYS A 71 -22.82 -20.02 -7.90
CA LYS A 71 -23.45 -20.62 -6.73
C LYS A 71 -24.22 -21.86 -7.13
N ARG A 72 -23.71 -23.01 -6.70
CA ARG A 72 -24.34 -24.30 -6.95
C ARG A 72 -25.53 -24.49 -6.03
N GLY A 73 -26.64 -24.89 -6.60
CA GLY A 73 -27.89 -25.21 -5.94
C GLY A 73 -28.13 -26.72 -5.73
N PRO A 74 -29.35 -27.10 -5.38
CA PRO A 74 -29.74 -28.51 -5.24
C PRO A 74 -29.63 -29.26 -6.58
N ALA A 75 -29.44 -30.56 -6.48
CA ALA A 75 -29.49 -31.42 -7.68
C ALA A 75 -30.86 -31.31 -8.35
N VAL A 76 -30.89 -31.31 -9.68
CA VAL A 76 -32.14 -31.19 -10.45
C VAL A 76 -33.13 -32.27 -10.07
N SER A 77 -32.69 -33.49 -9.75
CA SER A 77 -33.51 -34.60 -9.25
C SER A 77 -34.21 -34.34 -7.92
N VAL A 78 -33.67 -33.38 -7.12
CA VAL A 78 -34.25 -32.95 -5.84
C VAL A 78 -34.95 -31.60 -5.96
N ALA A 79 -34.54 -30.82 -6.95
CA ALA A 79 -35.04 -29.48 -7.18
C ALA A 79 -36.45 -29.47 -7.79
N PHE A 80 -36.85 -30.54 -8.49
CA PHE A 80 -38.14 -30.67 -9.12
C PHE A 80 -38.82 -31.98 -8.67
N ASP A 81 -40.15 -31.94 -8.52
CA ASP A 81 -40.97 -33.11 -8.25
C ASP A 81 -41.25 -33.92 -9.53
N ALA A 82 -42.04 -35.03 -9.41
CA ALA A 82 -42.39 -35.90 -10.55
C ALA A 82 -43.24 -35.18 -11.60
N GLU A 83 -43.94 -34.14 -11.19
CA GLU A 83 -44.78 -33.29 -12.06
C GLU A 83 -43.98 -32.10 -12.65
N GLY A 84 -42.68 -31.95 -12.29
CA GLY A 84 -41.83 -30.88 -12.79
C GLY A 84 -41.96 -29.56 -12.05
N ASN A 85 -42.63 -29.51 -10.89
CA ASN A 85 -42.75 -28.33 -10.09
C ASN A 85 -41.53 -28.15 -9.17
N ALA A 86 -41.15 -26.90 -8.93
CA ALA A 86 -40.03 -26.59 -8.05
C ALA A 86 -40.35 -26.98 -6.59
N THR A 87 -39.50 -27.79 -6.00
CA THR A 87 -39.59 -28.17 -4.57
C THR A 87 -39.29 -27.00 -3.64
N LYS A 88 -39.68 -27.13 -2.37
CA LYS A 88 -39.36 -26.13 -1.35
C LYS A 88 -37.86 -25.88 -1.22
N ALA A 89 -37.01 -26.88 -1.45
CA ALA A 89 -35.56 -26.77 -1.43
C ALA A 89 -35.05 -25.86 -2.57
N ALA A 90 -35.55 -26.06 -3.79
CA ALA A 90 -35.21 -25.24 -4.94
C ALA A 90 -35.71 -23.79 -4.78
N GLN A 91 -36.97 -23.64 -4.32
CA GLN A 91 -37.52 -22.30 -4.05
C GLN A 91 -36.79 -21.55 -2.94
N GLY A 92 -36.39 -22.24 -1.85
CA GLY A 92 -35.63 -21.65 -0.77
C GLY A 92 -34.24 -21.20 -1.21
N TRP A 93 -33.57 -22.03 -2.01
CA TRP A 93 -32.27 -21.69 -2.58
C TRP A 93 -32.36 -20.51 -3.57
N ALA A 94 -33.32 -20.50 -4.48
CA ALA A 94 -33.55 -19.43 -5.43
C ALA A 94 -33.84 -18.10 -4.71
N ARG A 95 -34.75 -18.13 -3.71
CA ARG A 95 -35.07 -16.95 -2.88
C ARG A 95 -33.86 -16.41 -2.13
N GLY A 96 -33.02 -17.29 -1.58
CA GLY A 96 -31.78 -16.91 -0.89
C GLY A 96 -30.74 -16.26 -1.81
N ASN A 97 -30.86 -16.46 -3.13
CA ASN A 97 -30.02 -15.82 -4.14
C ASN A 97 -30.73 -14.69 -4.90
N GLY A 98 -31.94 -14.32 -4.52
CA GLY A 98 -32.70 -13.22 -5.13
C GLY A 98 -33.18 -13.49 -6.55
N ILE A 99 -33.35 -14.79 -6.92
CA ILE A 99 -33.81 -15.25 -8.24
C ILE A 99 -35.05 -16.14 -8.13
N THR A 100 -35.66 -16.41 -9.25
CA THR A 100 -36.66 -17.50 -9.38
C THR A 100 -35.96 -18.78 -9.82
N VAL A 101 -36.60 -19.94 -9.61
CA VAL A 101 -36.02 -21.23 -10.01
C VAL A 101 -35.87 -21.34 -11.53
N GLU A 102 -36.73 -20.67 -12.29
CA GLU A 102 -36.69 -20.62 -13.78
C GLU A 102 -35.50 -19.82 -14.32
N GLN A 103 -34.97 -18.90 -13.49
CA GLN A 103 -33.78 -18.08 -13.81
C GLN A 103 -32.46 -18.80 -13.51
N ALA A 104 -32.53 -19.97 -12.88
CA ALA A 104 -31.35 -20.76 -12.60
C ALA A 104 -30.85 -21.52 -13.81
N ASP A 105 -29.55 -21.43 -14.07
CA ASP A 105 -28.87 -22.29 -15.04
C ASP A 105 -28.77 -23.73 -14.52
N ARG A 106 -28.37 -24.66 -15.40
CA ARG A 106 -28.11 -26.05 -15.06
C ARG A 106 -26.65 -26.40 -15.28
N LEU A 107 -26.02 -26.94 -14.25
CA LEU A 107 -24.65 -27.45 -14.30
C LEU A 107 -24.70 -28.96 -14.47
N LYS A 108 -24.27 -29.46 -15.63
CA LYS A 108 -24.08 -30.90 -15.88
C LYS A 108 -22.67 -31.31 -15.49
N THR A 109 -22.57 -32.35 -14.70
CA THR A 109 -21.28 -32.99 -14.32
C THR A 109 -21.45 -34.52 -14.45
N ASP A 110 -20.34 -35.24 -14.38
CA ASP A 110 -20.32 -36.72 -14.39
C ASP A 110 -21.14 -37.35 -13.24
N LYS A 111 -21.41 -36.58 -12.17
CA LYS A 111 -22.14 -36.98 -10.97
C LYS A 111 -23.60 -36.56 -10.97
N GLY A 112 -24.09 -35.93 -12.03
CA GLY A 112 -25.47 -35.48 -12.14
C GLY A 112 -25.61 -34.02 -12.58
N GLU A 113 -26.85 -33.53 -12.51
CA GLU A 113 -27.20 -32.16 -12.89
C GLU A 113 -27.68 -31.36 -11.69
N TRP A 114 -27.22 -30.13 -11.57
CA TRP A 114 -27.52 -29.23 -10.45
C TRP A 114 -28.03 -27.89 -10.98
N LEU A 115 -28.82 -27.21 -10.15
CA LEU A 115 -29.12 -25.81 -10.38
C LEU A 115 -27.84 -24.98 -10.16
N LEU A 116 -27.67 -23.96 -11.00
CA LEU A 116 -26.53 -23.04 -10.96
C LEU A 116 -27.05 -21.62 -11.07
N PHE A 117 -26.53 -20.75 -10.19
CA PHE A 117 -26.75 -19.32 -10.34
C PHE A 117 -25.39 -18.63 -10.54
N LYS A 118 -25.32 -17.85 -11.62
CA LYS A 118 -24.17 -17.02 -11.94
C LYS A 118 -24.49 -15.60 -11.52
N GLN A 119 -23.78 -15.10 -10.52
CA GLN A 119 -23.91 -13.74 -10.03
C GLN A 119 -22.73 -12.93 -10.53
N GLU A 120 -23.00 -11.90 -11.32
CA GLU A 120 -21.98 -10.91 -11.65
C GLU A 120 -21.79 -10.01 -10.44
N VAL A 121 -20.54 -9.92 -9.97
CA VAL A 121 -20.12 -9.04 -8.89
C VAL A 121 -19.15 -8.04 -9.49
N ALA A 122 -19.57 -6.78 -9.52
CA ALA A 122 -18.72 -5.70 -10.01
C ALA A 122 -17.47 -5.55 -9.13
N GLY A 123 -16.32 -5.38 -9.77
CA GLY A 123 -15.07 -5.11 -9.09
C GLY A 123 -15.10 -3.74 -8.39
N LYS A 124 -14.46 -3.64 -7.24
CA LYS A 124 -14.36 -2.38 -6.51
C LYS A 124 -13.26 -1.51 -7.10
N PRO A 125 -13.46 -0.19 -7.16
CA PRO A 125 -12.39 0.74 -7.55
C PRO A 125 -11.27 0.74 -6.51
N VAL A 126 -10.04 0.97 -6.95
CA VAL A 126 -8.86 0.91 -6.08
C VAL A 126 -8.90 1.94 -4.95
N GLN A 127 -9.52 3.09 -5.17
CA GLN A 127 -9.70 4.15 -4.17
C GLN A 127 -10.44 3.66 -2.90
N GLU A 128 -11.37 2.71 -3.06
CA GLU A 128 -12.11 2.12 -1.93
C GLU A 128 -11.31 1.07 -1.15
N LEU A 129 -10.26 0.53 -1.76
CA LEU A 129 -9.50 -0.61 -1.21
C LEU A 129 -8.14 -0.20 -0.65
N VAL A 130 -7.49 0.77 -1.28
CA VAL A 130 -6.07 1.04 -1.05
C VAL A 130 -5.78 1.61 0.34
N MET A 131 -6.71 2.37 0.91
CA MET A 131 -6.56 2.92 2.27
C MET A 131 -6.56 1.81 3.32
N ASP A 132 -7.46 0.85 3.21
CA ASP A 132 -7.52 -0.31 4.10
C ASP A 132 -6.28 -1.21 3.95
N ILE A 133 -5.82 -1.40 2.71
CA ILE A 133 -4.59 -2.14 2.41
C ILE A 133 -3.40 -1.46 3.09
N ALA A 134 -3.28 -0.14 2.95
CA ALA A 134 -2.21 0.65 3.55
C ALA A 134 -2.26 0.60 5.09
N ALA A 135 -3.43 0.77 5.68
CA ALA A 135 -3.61 0.70 7.13
C ALA A 135 -3.21 -0.66 7.70
N LYS A 136 -3.60 -1.76 7.05
CA LYS A 136 -3.21 -3.12 7.42
C LYS A 136 -1.70 -3.35 7.24
N ALA A 137 -1.12 -2.86 6.15
CA ALA A 137 0.32 -2.97 5.89
C ALA A 137 1.13 -2.27 6.99
N LEU A 138 0.70 -1.08 7.43
CA LEU A 138 1.34 -0.32 8.50
C LEU A 138 1.13 -0.97 9.88
N ALA A 139 -0.04 -1.54 10.14
CA ALA A 139 -0.29 -2.27 11.39
C ALA A 139 0.57 -3.53 11.53
N GLY A 140 1.01 -4.13 10.43
CA GLY A 140 1.89 -5.29 10.39
C GLY A 140 3.39 -4.97 10.44
N LEU A 141 3.80 -3.72 10.67
CA LEU A 141 5.21 -3.36 10.73
C LEU A 141 5.91 -3.94 11.97
N PRO A 142 7.19 -4.33 11.86
CA PRO A 142 7.98 -4.83 12.99
C PRO A 142 8.42 -3.69 13.90
N ILE A 143 7.49 -3.14 14.67
CA ILE A 143 7.74 -2.02 15.59
C ILE A 143 8.17 -2.56 16.95
N PRO A 144 9.43 -2.37 17.37
CA PRO A 144 9.90 -2.91 18.65
C PRO A 144 9.19 -2.29 19.86
N LYS A 145 8.89 -1.01 19.76
CA LYS A 145 8.19 -0.24 20.79
C LYS A 145 7.32 0.83 20.15
N ALA A 146 6.02 0.63 20.23
CA ALA A 146 5.06 1.65 19.84
C ALA A 146 4.91 2.70 20.95
N MET A 147 4.59 3.93 20.56
CA MET A 147 4.29 5.03 21.47
C MET A 147 2.94 5.65 21.13
N ARG A 148 2.31 6.27 22.10
CA ARG A 148 1.12 7.12 21.93
C ARG A 148 1.53 8.58 21.90
N TRP A 149 0.72 9.42 21.33
CA TRP A 149 0.86 10.86 21.35
C TRP A 149 -0.48 11.57 21.42
N GLY A 150 -0.48 12.78 21.98
CA GLY A 150 -1.70 13.54 22.17
C GLY A 150 -2.69 12.85 23.12
N ASN A 151 -3.97 13.04 22.85
CA ASN A 151 -5.09 12.48 23.65
C ASN A 151 -5.75 11.26 22.97
N SER A 152 -5.10 10.67 21.97
CA SER A 152 -5.63 9.52 21.22
C SER A 152 -5.02 8.20 21.69
N ASP A 153 -5.73 7.11 21.40
CA ASP A 153 -5.23 5.74 21.62
C ASP A 153 -4.37 5.21 20.46
N ILE A 154 -4.10 6.06 19.47
CA ILE A 154 -3.30 5.71 18.31
C ILE A 154 -1.87 5.43 18.74
N GLN A 155 -1.33 4.33 18.23
CA GLN A 155 0.02 3.88 18.51
C GLN A 155 0.79 3.67 17.21
N PHE A 156 2.01 4.19 17.15
CA PHE A 156 2.96 3.94 16.07
C PHE A 156 4.39 4.11 16.62
N ILE A 157 5.40 3.83 15.80
CA ILE A 157 6.80 3.95 16.23
C ILE A 157 7.19 5.40 16.52
N ARG A 158 6.61 6.37 15.80
CA ARG A 158 6.75 7.83 16.02
C ARG A 158 5.47 8.53 15.62
N PRO A 159 5.18 9.72 16.15
CA PRO A 159 4.02 10.51 15.74
C PRO A 159 4.00 10.74 14.25
N VAL A 160 2.85 10.49 13.63
CA VAL A 160 2.58 10.79 12.22
C VAL A 160 2.07 12.22 12.13
N LYS A 161 2.57 12.99 11.18
CA LYS A 161 2.26 14.42 10.97
C LYS A 161 1.55 14.69 9.67
N THR A 162 1.90 13.96 8.61
CA THR A 162 1.29 14.09 7.29
C THR A 162 1.05 12.72 6.70
N LEU A 163 -0.01 12.63 5.92
CA LEU A 163 -0.34 11.48 5.09
C LEU A 163 -0.65 12.00 3.68
N THR A 164 0.08 11.51 2.69
CA THR A 164 -0.17 11.82 1.28
C THR A 164 -0.49 10.54 0.56
N VAL A 165 -1.66 10.48 -0.10
CA VAL A 165 -2.09 9.32 -0.87
C VAL A 165 -2.62 9.79 -2.21
N LEU A 166 -1.92 9.43 -3.29
CA LEU A 166 -2.25 9.84 -4.65
C LEU A 166 -2.36 8.64 -5.58
N LEU A 167 -3.37 8.65 -6.44
CA LEU A 167 -3.49 7.75 -7.58
C LEU A 167 -3.38 8.58 -8.87
N GLY A 168 -2.22 8.57 -9.52
CA GLY A 168 -1.89 9.55 -10.55
C GLY A 168 -1.89 10.95 -9.95
N ASP A 169 -2.80 11.79 -10.42
CA ASP A 169 -3.06 13.16 -9.96
C ASP A 169 -4.27 13.27 -9.00
N GLU A 170 -4.94 12.17 -8.71
CA GLU A 170 -6.11 12.14 -7.83
C GLU A 170 -5.70 11.92 -6.37
N LEU A 171 -6.20 12.76 -5.45
CA LEU A 171 -6.07 12.53 -4.02
C LEU A 171 -7.03 11.40 -3.62
N VAL A 172 -6.50 10.35 -3.02
CA VAL A 172 -7.31 9.31 -2.38
C VAL A 172 -7.65 9.76 -0.96
N GLU A 173 -8.91 10.08 -0.73
CA GLU A 173 -9.39 10.54 0.57
C GLU A 173 -9.44 9.39 1.58
N GLY A 174 -9.06 9.68 2.82
CA GLY A 174 -9.11 8.73 3.92
C GLY A 174 -8.25 9.19 5.10
N GLU A 175 -8.23 8.36 6.14
CA GLU A 175 -7.46 8.62 7.36
C GLU A 175 -6.68 7.38 7.75
N ILE A 176 -5.40 7.55 8.10
CA ILE A 176 -4.54 6.50 8.65
C ILE A 176 -3.78 7.07 9.83
N LEU A 177 -3.74 6.34 10.93
CA LEU A 177 -3.04 6.74 12.17
C LEU A 177 -3.47 8.13 12.69
N GLY A 178 -4.75 8.47 12.51
CA GLY A 178 -5.34 9.74 12.95
C GLY A 178 -4.97 10.95 12.10
N VAL A 179 -4.44 10.72 10.91
CA VAL A 179 -4.09 11.79 9.97
C VAL A 179 -4.85 11.60 8.67
N ALA A 180 -5.61 12.62 8.29
CA ALA A 180 -6.31 12.65 7.01
C ALA A 180 -5.32 12.81 5.86
N SER A 181 -5.62 12.16 4.73
CA SER A 181 -4.83 12.29 3.51
C SER A 181 -4.91 13.72 2.95
N ALA A 182 -3.77 14.22 2.51
CA ALA A 182 -3.63 15.55 1.90
C ALA A 182 -2.53 15.51 0.83
N ARG A 183 -2.39 16.62 0.11
CA ARG A 183 -1.29 16.79 -0.87
C ARG A 183 -0.03 17.41 -0.26
N THR A 184 0.00 17.57 1.06
CA THR A 184 1.08 18.27 1.75
C THR A 184 2.23 17.32 2.06
N ILE A 185 3.41 17.66 1.57
CA ILE A 185 4.68 16.99 1.86
C ILE A 185 5.57 17.96 2.65
N ARG A 186 6.34 17.42 3.59
CA ARG A 186 7.28 18.19 4.40
C ARG A 186 8.70 17.97 3.91
N GLY A 187 9.41 19.06 3.69
CA GLY A 187 10.82 19.03 3.32
C GLY A 187 11.76 19.00 4.54
N HIS A 188 13.03 19.28 4.28
CA HIS A 188 14.04 19.43 5.33
C HIS A 188 13.79 20.70 6.15
N ARG A 189 13.91 20.58 7.49
CA ARG A 189 13.59 21.68 8.44
C ARG A 189 14.33 22.99 8.20
N PHE A 190 15.55 22.91 7.67
CA PHE A 190 16.43 24.08 7.56
C PHE A 190 16.91 24.36 6.15
N MET A 191 16.95 23.35 5.27
CA MET A 191 17.61 23.46 3.97
C MET A 191 16.63 23.54 2.80
N GLY A 192 15.38 23.15 2.98
CA GLY A 192 14.35 23.13 1.97
C GLY A 192 13.09 23.86 2.37
N GLU A 193 12.11 23.86 1.50
CA GLU A 193 10.77 24.27 1.85
C GLU A 193 10.21 23.36 2.93
N GLN A 194 9.69 23.94 4.01
CA GLN A 194 9.21 23.16 5.14
C GLN A 194 7.97 22.36 4.81
N GLU A 195 7.07 22.94 4.02
CA GLU A 195 5.85 22.30 3.53
C GLU A 195 5.54 22.77 2.11
N PHE A 196 5.15 21.85 1.26
CA PHE A 196 4.73 22.13 -0.11
C PHE A 196 3.73 21.08 -0.59
N THR A 197 3.02 21.38 -1.67
CA THR A 197 2.05 20.45 -2.26
C THR A 197 2.68 19.65 -3.40
N ILE A 198 2.19 18.41 -3.54
CA ILE A 198 2.49 17.53 -4.67
C ILE A 198 1.19 17.29 -5.46
N ASP A 199 1.26 17.46 -6.77
CA ASP A 199 0.10 17.36 -7.65
C ASP A 199 -0.11 15.95 -8.21
N SER A 200 0.96 15.19 -8.37
CA SER A 200 0.92 13.84 -8.94
C SER A 200 1.91 12.91 -8.28
N ALA A 201 1.54 11.62 -8.20
CA ALA A 201 2.43 10.54 -7.76
C ALA A 201 3.73 10.48 -8.59
N ASP A 202 3.70 10.94 -9.84
CA ASP A 202 4.85 10.90 -10.74
C ASP A 202 5.96 11.88 -10.34
N GLN A 203 5.61 12.97 -9.67
CA GLN A 203 6.57 13.96 -9.19
C GLN A 203 7.45 13.44 -8.06
N TYR A 204 7.05 12.35 -7.38
CA TYR A 204 7.82 11.77 -6.30
C TYR A 204 8.88 10.76 -6.83
N PRO A 205 10.13 10.75 -6.33
CA PRO A 205 10.69 11.56 -5.25
C PRO A 205 11.32 12.89 -5.69
N ALA A 206 11.38 13.20 -7.00
CA ALA A 206 12.13 14.33 -7.53
C ALA A 206 11.75 15.67 -6.90
N ILE A 207 10.44 15.95 -6.75
CA ILE A 207 9.97 17.20 -6.12
C ILE A 207 10.48 17.36 -4.68
N LEU A 208 10.64 16.25 -3.96
CA LEU A 208 11.15 16.25 -2.60
C LEU A 208 12.64 16.59 -2.54
N GLU A 209 13.42 16.14 -3.51
CA GLU A 209 14.84 16.50 -3.64
C GLU A 209 15.00 17.96 -4.07
N GLU A 210 14.20 18.40 -5.03
CA GLU A 210 14.27 19.73 -5.60
C GLU A 210 13.83 20.83 -4.62
N ARG A 211 12.65 20.69 -4.03
CA ARG A 211 12.04 21.67 -3.14
C ARG A 211 12.31 21.39 -1.68
N GLY A 212 12.16 20.14 -1.28
CA GLY A 212 12.31 19.71 0.10
C GLY A 212 13.76 19.52 0.55
N LYS A 213 14.72 19.42 -0.37
CA LYS A 213 16.12 19.09 -0.08
C LYS A 213 16.27 17.81 0.74
N VAL A 214 15.48 16.79 0.39
CA VAL A 214 15.51 15.48 1.03
C VAL A 214 15.59 14.40 -0.05
N MET A 215 16.61 13.59 0.04
CA MET A 215 16.76 12.39 -0.76
C MET A 215 16.04 11.23 -0.06
N ALA A 216 14.85 10.87 -0.53
CA ALA A 216 14.04 9.82 0.06
C ALA A 216 14.47 8.41 -0.35
N ASP A 217 15.13 8.26 -1.50
CA ASP A 217 15.71 6.99 -1.96
C ASP A 217 16.86 6.59 -1.04
N TYR A 218 16.62 5.55 -0.23
CA TYR A 218 17.56 5.09 0.79
C TYR A 218 18.87 4.59 0.18
N GLU A 219 18.80 3.78 -0.86
CA GLU A 219 20.00 3.18 -1.48
C GLU A 219 20.79 4.24 -2.27
N ALA A 220 20.13 5.13 -2.99
CA ALA A 220 20.78 6.25 -3.67
C ALA A 220 21.50 7.17 -2.66
N ARG A 221 20.84 7.52 -1.54
CA ARG A 221 21.45 8.31 -0.46
C ARG A 221 22.67 7.62 0.12
N LYS A 222 22.56 6.31 0.40
CA LYS A 222 23.69 5.51 0.90
C LYS A 222 24.87 5.55 -0.06
N ALA A 223 24.62 5.34 -1.36
CA ALA A 223 25.68 5.32 -2.37
C ALA A 223 26.41 6.66 -2.48
N ILE A 224 25.69 7.78 -2.46
CA ILE A 224 26.30 9.13 -2.47
C ILE A 224 27.15 9.38 -1.23
N ILE A 225 26.63 9.05 -0.06
CA ILE A 225 27.35 9.18 1.20
C ILE A 225 28.67 8.40 1.15
N LEU A 226 28.64 7.14 0.72
CA LEU A 226 29.84 6.32 0.62
C LEU A 226 30.87 6.94 -0.34
N ALA A 227 30.44 7.37 -1.52
CA ALA A 227 31.31 7.96 -2.54
C ALA A 227 31.96 9.26 -2.05
N ASP A 228 31.17 10.15 -1.42
CA ASP A 228 31.67 11.44 -0.92
C ASP A 228 32.61 11.25 0.27
N SER A 229 32.36 10.27 1.13
CA SER A 229 33.26 9.95 2.24
C SER A 229 34.61 9.42 1.76
N GLN A 230 34.60 8.51 0.79
CA GLN A 230 35.82 7.99 0.18
C GLN A 230 36.62 9.11 -0.49
N LYS A 231 35.95 10.00 -1.21
CA LYS A 231 36.56 11.17 -1.84
C LYS A 231 37.17 12.12 -0.81
N ALA A 232 36.45 12.40 0.28
CA ALA A 232 36.93 13.26 1.33
C ALA A 232 38.15 12.64 2.05
N ALA A 233 38.12 11.33 2.34
CA ALA A 233 39.26 10.63 2.96
C ALA A 233 40.49 10.63 2.03
N ALA A 234 40.31 10.38 0.75
CA ALA A 234 41.38 10.41 -0.24
C ALA A 234 42.04 11.82 -0.33
N ALA A 235 41.26 12.89 -0.23
CA ALA A 235 41.78 14.28 -0.25
C ALA A 235 42.75 14.61 0.90
N VAL A 236 42.64 13.89 2.04
CA VAL A 236 43.54 14.02 3.18
C VAL A 236 44.54 12.86 3.28
N GLY A 237 44.68 12.05 2.24
CA GLY A 237 45.62 10.93 2.19
C GLY A 237 45.23 9.71 3.02
N GLY A 238 43.95 9.58 3.40
CA GLY A 238 43.38 8.46 4.14
C GLY A 238 42.42 7.60 3.34
N THR A 239 41.91 6.57 4.00
CA THR A 239 40.82 5.72 3.51
C THR A 239 39.63 5.80 4.45
N ALA A 240 38.42 5.84 3.93
CA ALA A 240 37.21 5.76 4.76
C ALA A 240 36.82 4.29 4.93
N ASP A 241 36.86 3.80 6.15
CA ASP A 241 36.32 2.49 6.51
C ASP A 241 34.89 2.67 6.96
N LEU A 242 33.93 2.26 6.12
CA LEU A 242 32.50 2.46 6.31
C LEU A 242 31.73 1.14 6.27
N GLU A 243 32.42 0.02 6.09
CA GLU A 243 31.77 -1.28 5.86
C GLU A 243 31.40 -1.98 7.18
N ASP A 244 32.14 -1.76 8.26
CA ASP A 244 32.03 -2.58 9.47
C ASP A 244 31.11 -2.04 10.58
N GLU A 245 30.58 -0.82 10.45
CA GLU A 245 29.68 -0.24 11.47
C GLU A 245 28.36 0.26 10.88
N PRO A 246 27.33 -0.59 10.77
CA PRO A 246 26.02 -0.15 10.26
C PRO A 246 25.28 0.81 11.20
N SER A 247 25.75 1.05 12.43
CA SER A 247 24.98 1.76 13.43
C SER A 247 25.39 3.22 13.70
N LEU A 248 26.66 3.56 13.69
CA LEU A 248 27.13 4.91 14.08
C LEU A 248 27.20 5.94 12.93
N PRO A 249 27.74 5.64 11.76
CA PRO A 249 27.76 6.62 10.66
C PRO A 249 26.36 6.93 10.16
N PHE A 250 25.47 5.94 10.08
CA PHE A 250 24.10 6.11 9.60
C PHE A 250 23.27 7.11 10.41
N GLN A 251 23.47 7.22 11.71
CA GLN A 251 22.73 8.15 12.55
C GLN A 251 23.10 9.61 12.28
N GLN A 252 24.37 9.90 12.02
CA GLN A 252 24.83 11.27 11.71
C GLN A 252 24.55 11.67 10.27
N TRP A 253 24.53 10.73 9.34
CA TRP A 253 24.44 10.96 7.90
C TRP A 253 23.03 11.14 7.37
N GLN A 254 22.02 10.78 8.17
CA GLN A 254 20.63 11.06 7.86
C GLN A 254 20.34 12.57 7.78
N TYR A 255 21.19 13.38 8.40
CA TYR A 255 21.07 14.83 8.43
C TYR A 255 21.96 15.55 7.42
N LEU A 256 22.85 14.84 6.76
CA LEU A 256 23.58 15.38 5.63
C LEU A 256 22.72 15.20 4.36
N SER A 257 21.74 16.07 4.21
CA SER A 257 21.21 16.35 2.90
C SER A 257 22.35 16.98 2.11
N VAL A 258 22.72 16.34 1.03
CA VAL A 258 23.72 16.87 0.10
C VAL A 258 23.16 18.17 -0.49
N PRO A 259 23.87 19.28 -0.46
CA PRO A 259 23.46 20.52 -1.09
C PRO A 259 23.28 20.39 -2.57
#